data_95c1658546de3e3dc574a01adae77625
#
_entry.id   95c1658546de3e3dc574a01adae77625
#
_cell.length_a   1.000
_cell.length_b   1.000
_cell.length_c   1.000
_cell.angle_alpha   90.00
_cell.angle_beta   90.00
_cell.angle_gamma   90.00
#
_symmetry.space_group_name_H-M   'P 1'
#
loop_
_entity.id
_entity.type
_entity.pdbx_description
1 polymer ?
#
loop_
_entity_poly.entity_id
_entity_poly.type
_entity_poly.pdbx_seq_one_letter_code
_entity_poly.pdbx_strand_id
1 'polypeptide(L)'
;MRVTHVITRLIVGGAQENTVASVLGLRQKAGLEVDLIAGPTRGPEGSLEPALAGCSALLTIVPELVRPLHPWKDARAWQKLTGLFRARQPQLVHTHSGKAGVLGRLAAARAGVPIILHTIHGPSFGSFQGWSANALFRSAERYAARVTTHFVTVAEAMKRQYLAVGIGRPDQYTKIFSGFALEPFLHSTNDLQLRARLGLAPDDIVIGKIARLFKLKGHDDLLAIAPALVRKCPRVKFLLVGDGPWRGRLESRARSLGLEKHVIFTGLVAPSAVPPIVGVMDLLVHLSLREGLPRALPQALAAARPVVAYDADGANEVCLENETGFLVAPGDLPGLSERLLRLAQDPALRQRLGYRGQRFVQERFGVQHMVDDLYQLYLRLGGRPS
;
A
#
# COMPACT_ATOMS: atom_id res chain seq x y z
N MET A 1 -10.92 0.38 26.52
CA MET A 1 -9.44 0.63 26.35
C MET A 1 -9.25 1.86 25.47
N ARG A 2 -8.45 2.84 25.91
CA ARG A 2 -8.12 4.03 25.10
C ARG A 2 -6.92 3.74 24.20
N VAL A 3 -7.11 3.98 22.92
CA VAL A 3 -6.12 3.71 21.85
C VAL A 3 -5.86 4.99 21.06
N THR A 4 -4.61 5.41 20.96
CA THR A 4 -4.23 6.55 20.14
C THR A 4 -3.38 6.10 18.96
N HIS A 5 -3.89 6.31 17.74
CA HIS A 5 -3.12 6.11 16.51
C HIS A 5 -2.28 7.35 16.19
N VAL A 6 -1.09 7.14 15.60
CA VAL A 6 -0.20 8.25 15.20
C VAL A 6 0.35 8.00 13.80
N ILE A 7 0.15 8.97 12.89
CA ILE A 7 0.70 8.93 11.53
C ILE A 7 1.30 10.28 11.13
N THR A 8 2.27 10.28 10.22
CA THR A 8 2.97 11.52 9.84
C THR A 8 2.08 12.51 9.08
N ARG A 9 1.18 12.03 8.21
CA ARG A 9 0.28 12.85 7.37
C ARG A 9 -0.83 11.98 6.78
N LEU A 10 -1.94 12.59 6.35
CA LEU A 10 -3.13 11.91 5.84
C LEU A 10 -3.34 12.16 4.32
N ILE A 11 -2.30 12.03 3.51
CA ILE A 11 -2.43 12.06 2.04
C ILE A 11 -3.13 10.79 1.54
N VAL A 12 -3.68 10.82 0.33
CA VAL A 12 -4.17 9.61 -0.34
C VAL A 12 -2.99 8.67 -0.63
N GLY A 13 -3.04 7.47 -0.05
CA GLY A 13 -1.99 6.46 -0.19
C GLY A 13 -2.22 5.25 0.72
N GLY A 14 -1.63 4.11 0.36
CA GLY A 14 -1.94 2.81 0.98
C GLY A 14 -1.81 2.76 2.50
N ALA A 15 -0.73 3.32 3.06
CA ALA A 15 -0.51 3.34 4.51
C ALA A 15 -1.54 4.22 5.24
N GLN A 16 -1.85 5.38 4.65
CA GLN A 16 -2.79 6.34 5.20
C GLN A 16 -4.23 5.84 5.15
N GLU A 17 -4.63 5.28 4.01
CA GLU A 17 -5.96 4.67 3.86
C GLU A 17 -6.14 3.48 4.81
N ASN A 18 -5.10 2.65 4.97
CA ASN A 18 -5.10 1.58 5.97
C ASN A 18 -5.28 2.14 7.39
N THR A 19 -4.54 3.19 7.76
CA THR A 19 -4.64 3.81 9.09
C THR A 19 -6.03 4.39 9.33
N VAL A 20 -6.59 5.14 8.37
CA VAL A 20 -7.94 5.72 8.48
C VAL A 20 -8.99 4.62 8.61
N ALA A 21 -8.93 3.58 7.77
CA ALA A 21 -9.85 2.45 7.82
C ALA A 21 -9.75 1.69 9.16
N SER A 22 -8.53 1.48 9.67
CA SER A 22 -8.31 0.87 10.99
C SER A 22 -8.94 1.70 12.12
N VAL A 23 -8.69 3.02 12.13
CA VAL A 23 -9.22 3.92 13.15
C VAL A 23 -10.74 3.94 13.13
N LEU A 24 -11.36 4.12 11.95
CA LEU A 24 -12.83 4.16 11.81
C LEU A 24 -13.47 2.83 12.18
N GLY A 25 -12.90 1.70 11.76
CA GLY A 25 -13.41 0.38 12.07
C GLY A 25 -13.25 0.00 13.55
N LEU A 26 -12.10 0.31 14.15
CA LEU A 26 -11.85 0.02 15.57
C LEU A 26 -12.75 0.85 16.51
N ARG A 27 -13.14 2.05 16.11
CA ARG A 27 -14.14 2.84 16.88
C ARG A 27 -15.51 2.18 17.00
N GLN A 28 -15.85 1.28 16.08
CA GLN A 28 -17.10 0.53 16.13
C GLN A 28 -17.01 -0.69 17.06
N LYS A 29 -15.81 -1.02 17.54
CA LYS A 29 -15.60 -2.17 18.43
C LYS A 29 -15.91 -1.81 19.88
N ALA A 30 -16.70 -2.66 20.54
CA ALA A 30 -17.05 -2.47 21.95
C ALA A 30 -15.80 -2.38 22.83
N GLY A 31 -15.86 -1.47 23.80
CA GLY A 31 -14.80 -1.28 24.79
C GLY A 31 -13.55 -0.54 24.28
N LEU A 32 -13.57 0.00 23.05
CA LEU A 32 -12.49 0.84 22.52
C LEU A 32 -12.91 2.32 22.39
N GLU A 33 -12.04 3.18 22.89
CA GLU A 33 -12.04 4.63 22.60
C GLU A 33 -10.83 4.91 21.72
N VAL A 34 -11.04 5.25 20.45
CA VAL A 34 -9.96 5.39 19.47
C VAL A 34 -9.87 6.81 18.96
N ASP A 35 -8.68 7.38 18.98
CA ASP A 35 -8.34 8.68 18.39
C ASP A 35 -7.12 8.59 17.46
N LEU A 36 -6.91 9.67 16.69
CA LEU A 36 -5.84 9.78 15.70
C LEU A 36 -5.09 11.09 15.86
N ILE A 37 -3.77 11.00 15.92
CA ILE A 37 -2.88 12.15 15.83
C ILE A 37 -2.15 12.11 14.49
N ALA A 38 -2.17 13.22 13.76
CA ALA A 38 -1.45 13.36 12.49
C ALA A 38 -0.68 14.68 12.43
N GLY A 39 0.30 14.75 11.57
CA GLY A 39 0.87 16.01 11.12
C GLY A 39 0.04 16.63 9.98
N PRO A 40 0.39 17.86 9.54
CA PRO A 40 -0.32 18.57 8.49
C PRO A 40 -0.25 17.80 7.15
N THR A 41 -1.39 17.69 6.48
CA THR A 41 -1.49 17.05 5.17
C THR A 41 -1.19 18.07 4.09
N ARG A 42 -0.10 17.85 3.35
CA ARG A 42 0.30 18.67 2.19
C ARG A 42 0.82 17.74 1.09
N GLY A 43 0.38 17.96 -0.14
CA GLY A 43 0.84 17.22 -1.32
C GLY A 43 -0.23 17.18 -2.42
N PRO A 44 0.18 16.90 -3.66
CA PRO A 44 -0.72 16.82 -4.81
C PRO A 44 -1.61 15.55 -4.78
N GLU A 45 -1.29 14.59 -3.90
CA GLU A 45 -2.00 13.32 -3.81
C GLU A 45 -3.41 13.43 -3.20
N GLY A 46 -3.79 14.61 -2.67
CA GLY A 46 -5.06 14.82 -1.97
C GLY A 46 -4.98 14.50 -0.47
N SER A 47 -6.11 14.65 0.24
CA SER A 47 -6.22 14.48 1.68
C SER A 47 -7.30 13.47 2.05
N LEU A 48 -7.03 12.66 3.08
CA LEU A 48 -8.01 11.76 3.71
C LEU A 48 -8.68 12.39 4.95
N GLU A 49 -8.32 13.63 5.33
CA GLU A 49 -8.95 14.33 6.45
C GLU A 49 -10.47 14.46 6.30
N PRO A 50 -11.05 14.72 5.09
CA PRO A 50 -12.50 14.75 4.91
C PRO A 50 -13.22 13.46 5.33
N ALA A 51 -12.57 12.31 5.20
CA ALA A 51 -13.16 11.02 5.64
C ALA A 51 -13.34 10.93 7.17
N LEU A 52 -12.70 11.82 7.92
CA LEU A 52 -12.75 11.91 9.38
C LEU A 52 -13.64 13.06 9.88
N ALA A 53 -14.12 13.93 8.99
CA ALA A 53 -14.83 15.17 9.35
C ALA A 53 -16.17 14.94 10.11
N GLY A 54 -16.83 13.79 9.86
CA GLY A 54 -18.06 13.40 10.59
C GLY A 54 -17.82 12.91 12.03
N CYS A 55 -16.57 12.81 12.46
CA CYS A 55 -16.20 12.29 13.78
C CYS A 55 -15.54 13.40 14.61
N SER A 56 -16.34 14.20 15.32
CA SER A 56 -15.83 15.25 16.20
C SER A 56 -14.81 14.67 17.20
N ALA A 57 -13.74 15.44 17.46
CA ALA A 57 -12.63 15.09 18.37
C ALA A 57 -11.79 13.86 18.02
N LEU A 58 -11.99 13.23 16.84
CA LEU A 58 -11.21 12.07 16.43
C LEU A 58 -9.78 12.45 16.04
N LEU A 59 -9.61 13.53 15.27
CA LEU A 59 -8.32 13.94 14.68
C LEU A 59 -7.68 15.10 15.45
N THR A 60 -6.42 14.93 15.84
CA THR A 60 -5.59 16.01 16.38
C THR A 60 -4.40 16.25 15.44
N ILE A 61 -4.22 17.49 15.00
CA ILE A 61 -3.09 17.87 14.17
C ILE A 61 -1.92 18.40 15.03
N VAL A 62 -0.74 17.82 14.85
CA VAL A 62 0.52 18.30 15.41
C VAL A 62 1.33 18.96 14.30
N PRO A 63 1.37 20.31 14.23
CA PRO A 63 1.94 21.04 13.08
C PRO A 63 3.41 20.76 12.82
N GLU A 64 4.16 20.36 13.84
CA GLU A 64 5.59 20.05 13.77
C GLU A 64 5.88 18.63 13.26
N LEU A 65 4.88 17.74 13.23
CA LEU A 65 5.04 16.37 12.74
C LEU A 65 5.04 16.35 11.20
N VAL A 66 6.15 16.81 10.61
CA VAL A 66 6.32 16.93 9.16
C VAL A 66 7.19 15.81 8.59
N ARG A 67 7.01 15.44 7.30
CA ARG A 67 7.75 14.35 6.66
C ARG A 67 9.27 14.57 6.56
N PRO A 68 9.79 15.75 6.14
CA PRO A 68 11.23 16.00 6.06
C PRO A 68 11.90 15.91 7.45
N LEU A 69 13.13 15.43 7.51
CA LEU A 69 13.94 15.49 8.75
C LEU A 69 14.20 16.96 9.10
N HIS A 70 13.88 17.34 10.32
CA HIS A 70 14.05 18.70 10.82
C HIS A 70 14.24 18.67 12.34
N PRO A 71 15.48 18.73 12.83
CA PRO A 71 15.79 18.49 14.25
C PRO A 71 14.90 19.26 15.24
N TRP A 72 14.70 20.55 15.04
CA TRP A 72 13.87 21.38 15.92
C TRP A 72 12.37 21.04 15.86
N LYS A 73 11.83 20.80 14.67
CA LYS A 73 10.42 20.38 14.55
C LYS A 73 10.23 18.97 15.11
N ASP A 74 11.19 18.09 14.89
CA ASP A 74 11.13 16.71 15.36
C ASP A 74 11.19 16.66 16.90
N ALA A 75 12.04 17.48 17.55
CA ALA A 75 12.07 17.62 18.98
C ALA A 75 10.76 18.20 19.54
N ARG A 76 10.21 19.25 18.92
CA ARG A 76 8.91 19.82 19.31
C ARG A 76 7.76 18.85 19.09
N ALA A 77 7.74 18.12 17.98
CA ALA A 77 6.74 17.08 17.73
C ALA A 77 6.78 15.98 18.80
N TRP A 78 7.99 15.51 19.15
CA TRP A 78 8.19 14.55 20.24
C TRP A 78 7.68 15.07 21.59
N GLN A 79 7.99 16.34 21.95
CA GLN A 79 7.49 16.96 23.18
C GLN A 79 5.97 17.07 23.20
N LYS A 80 5.35 17.54 22.09
CA LYS A 80 3.89 17.68 21.97
C LYS A 80 3.20 16.32 22.04
N LEU A 81 3.72 15.31 21.34
CA LEU A 81 3.19 13.94 21.42
C LEU A 81 3.28 13.41 22.86
N THR A 82 4.40 13.61 23.55
CA THR A 82 4.56 13.23 24.96
C THR A 82 3.53 13.91 25.86
N GLY A 83 3.31 15.22 25.67
CA GLY A 83 2.31 15.99 26.42
C GLY A 83 0.89 15.48 26.15
N LEU A 84 0.53 15.22 24.90
CA LEU A 84 -0.76 14.66 24.52
C LEU A 84 -1.00 13.27 25.13
N PHE A 85 -0.01 12.39 25.11
CA PHE A 85 -0.12 11.06 25.71
C PHE A 85 -0.27 11.13 27.24
N ARG A 86 0.44 12.03 27.91
CA ARG A 86 0.28 12.25 29.36
C ARG A 86 -1.11 12.79 29.71
N ALA A 87 -1.65 13.70 28.89
CA ALA A 87 -2.97 14.27 29.12
C ALA A 87 -4.10 13.28 28.85
N ARG A 88 -3.98 12.47 27.76
CA ARG A 88 -5.01 11.50 27.36
C ARG A 88 -4.89 10.16 28.07
N GLN A 89 -3.72 9.82 28.57
CA GLN A 89 -3.40 8.53 29.20
C GLN A 89 -3.90 7.32 28.39
N PRO A 90 -3.50 7.18 27.11
CA PRO A 90 -3.88 6.00 26.33
C PRO A 90 -3.25 4.75 26.93
N GLN A 91 -3.99 3.65 26.92
CA GLN A 91 -3.48 2.34 27.31
C GLN A 91 -2.67 1.69 26.18
N LEU A 92 -2.93 2.13 24.94
CA LEU A 92 -2.22 1.66 23.76
C LEU A 92 -1.95 2.83 22.80
N VAL A 93 -0.71 2.95 22.34
CA VAL A 93 -0.33 3.83 21.23
C VAL A 93 0.05 2.97 20.04
N HIS A 94 -0.63 3.20 18.90
CA HIS A 94 -0.36 2.50 17.64
C HIS A 94 0.20 3.47 16.60
N THR A 95 1.47 3.33 16.29
CA THR A 95 2.17 4.24 15.37
C THR A 95 2.26 3.67 13.95
N HIS A 96 2.22 4.56 12.95
CA HIS A 96 2.27 4.22 11.53
C HIS A 96 3.31 5.07 10.80
N SER A 97 3.96 4.51 9.77
CA SER A 97 5.00 5.17 8.95
C SER A 97 6.30 5.49 9.69
N GLY A 98 7.39 5.74 8.95
CA GLY A 98 8.74 5.85 9.51
C GLY A 98 8.90 6.95 10.57
N LYS A 99 8.64 8.24 10.23
CA LYS A 99 8.89 9.33 11.20
C LYS A 99 7.92 9.32 12.39
N ALA A 100 6.61 9.26 12.15
CA ALA A 100 5.63 9.13 13.24
C ALA A 100 5.83 7.84 14.02
N GLY A 101 6.28 6.78 13.34
CA GLY A 101 6.67 5.53 13.95
C GLY A 101 7.76 5.70 15.01
N VAL A 102 8.86 6.34 14.67
CA VAL A 102 9.99 6.56 15.62
C VAL A 102 9.59 7.56 16.70
N LEU A 103 9.15 8.76 16.34
CA LEU A 103 8.84 9.82 17.31
C LEU A 103 7.69 9.43 18.24
N GLY A 104 6.64 8.80 17.70
CA GLY A 104 5.47 8.37 18.45
C GLY A 104 5.80 7.29 19.47
N ARG A 105 6.60 6.27 19.10
CA ARG A 105 7.01 5.21 20.02
C ARG A 105 7.87 5.77 21.18
N LEU A 106 8.83 6.64 20.87
CA LEU A 106 9.67 7.27 21.88
C LEU A 106 8.87 8.22 22.79
N ALA A 107 7.91 8.96 22.25
CA ALA A 107 7.02 9.82 23.03
C ALA A 107 6.09 9.00 23.93
N ALA A 108 5.54 7.89 23.43
CA ALA A 108 4.70 6.99 24.20
C ALA A 108 5.46 6.35 25.38
N ALA A 109 6.67 5.88 25.14
CA ALA A 109 7.55 5.37 26.20
C ALA A 109 7.87 6.44 27.25
N ARG A 110 8.17 7.67 26.82
CA ARG A 110 8.46 8.80 27.73
C ARG A 110 7.22 9.22 28.54
N ALA A 111 6.03 8.99 28.01
CA ALA A 111 4.77 9.25 28.70
C ALA A 111 4.30 8.10 29.61
N GLY A 112 4.98 6.95 29.60
CA GLY A 112 4.61 5.78 30.39
C GLY A 112 3.46 4.97 29.81
N VAL A 113 3.23 5.03 28.49
CA VAL A 113 2.18 4.24 27.82
C VAL A 113 2.52 2.75 27.92
N PRO A 114 1.60 1.90 28.44
CA PRO A 114 1.93 0.50 28.71
C PRO A 114 2.11 -0.35 27.45
N ILE A 115 1.35 -0.07 26.36
CA ILE A 115 1.40 -0.87 25.15
C ILE A 115 1.73 0.03 23.94
N ILE A 116 2.84 -0.28 23.28
CA ILE A 116 3.34 0.50 22.14
C ILE A 116 3.42 -0.41 20.92
N LEU A 117 2.53 -0.19 19.96
CA LEU A 117 2.47 -0.89 18.67
C LEU A 117 3.05 -0.05 17.55
N HIS A 118 3.58 -0.74 16.55
CA HIS A 118 4.02 -0.12 15.30
C HIS A 118 3.62 -0.96 14.08
N THR A 119 2.86 -0.37 13.14
CA THR A 119 2.59 -1.00 11.83
C THR A 119 3.64 -0.60 10.80
N ILE A 120 4.27 -1.61 10.22
CA ILE A 120 5.23 -1.51 9.12
C ILE A 120 4.47 -1.67 7.80
N HIS A 121 4.15 -0.54 7.14
CA HIS A 121 3.46 -0.51 5.84
C HIS A 121 4.41 -0.69 4.65
N GLY A 122 5.69 -0.57 4.87
CA GLY A 122 6.76 -0.69 3.90
C GLY A 122 8.09 -0.38 4.56
N PRO A 123 9.22 -0.80 3.97
CA PRO A 123 10.51 -0.64 4.61
C PRO A 123 10.90 0.85 4.68
N SER A 124 11.31 1.30 5.87
CA SER A 124 11.83 2.66 6.09
C SER A 124 13.31 2.78 5.70
N PHE A 125 13.97 1.66 5.45
CA PHE A 125 15.39 1.53 5.07
C PHE A 125 15.55 0.52 3.93
N GLY A 126 16.72 0.50 3.27
CA GLY A 126 17.02 -0.45 2.19
C GLY A 126 17.99 0.13 1.16
N SER A 127 18.37 -0.68 0.16
CA SER A 127 19.35 -0.36 -0.90
C SER A 127 18.95 0.83 -1.80
N PHE A 128 17.70 1.25 -1.76
CA PHE A 128 17.17 2.40 -2.52
C PHE A 128 17.60 3.75 -1.94
N GLN A 129 18.18 3.76 -0.74
CA GLN A 129 18.72 4.95 -0.06
C GLN A 129 20.26 4.92 -0.10
N GLY A 130 20.88 6.10 -0.02
CA GLY A 130 22.31 6.20 0.23
C GLY A 130 22.69 5.52 1.54
N TRP A 131 23.90 5.01 1.65
CA TRP A 131 24.36 4.22 2.80
C TRP A 131 24.18 4.95 4.15
N SER A 132 24.48 6.25 4.20
CA SER A 132 24.36 7.06 5.41
C SER A 132 22.92 7.21 5.89
N ALA A 133 21.99 7.53 4.96
CA ALA A 133 20.57 7.60 5.27
C ALA A 133 20.02 6.24 5.69
N ASN A 134 20.44 5.17 5.03
CA ASN A 134 20.05 3.81 5.37
C ASN A 134 20.54 3.42 6.78
N ALA A 135 21.80 3.74 7.13
CA ALA A 135 22.35 3.50 8.45
C ALA A 135 21.59 4.29 9.52
N LEU A 136 21.28 5.57 9.27
CA LEU A 136 20.51 6.43 10.17
C LEU A 136 19.12 5.86 10.43
N PHE A 137 18.37 5.51 9.39
CA PHE A 137 17.02 4.98 9.55
C PHE A 137 16.99 3.61 10.22
N ARG A 138 17.95 2.74 9.91
CA ARG A 138 18.10 1.46 10.63
C ARG A 138 18.40 1.64 12.10
N SER A 139 19.29 2.59 12.45
CA SER A 139 19.63 2.88 13.85
C SER A 139 18.45 3.48 14.60
N ALA A 140 17.69 4.39 13.97
CA ALA A 140 16.49 4.98 14.56
C ALA A 140 15.41 3.91 14.82
N GLU A 141 15.17 3.01 13.84
CA GLU A 141 14.22 1.89 13.99
C GLU A 141 14.66 0.92 15.09
N ARG A 142 15.95 0.54 15.15
CA ARG A 142 16.49 -0.31 16.22
C ARG A 142 16.35 0.33 17.60
N TYR A 143 16.59 1.63 17.69
CA TYR A 143 16.44 2.36 18.95
C TYR A 143 14.98 2.38 19.41
N ALA A 144 14.05 2.73 18.50
CA ALA A 144 12.63 2.76 18.81
C ALA A 144 12.06 1.34 19.08
N ALA A 145 12.65 0.30 18.50
CA ALA A 145 12.27 -1.08 18.76
C ALA A 145 12.43 -1.51 20.22
N ARG A 146 13.38 -0.90 20.96
CA ARG A 146 13.62 -1.22 22.38
C ARG A 146 12.42 -0.90 23.28
N VAL A 147 11.58 0.05 22.86
CA VAL A 147 10.37 0.47 23.59
C VAL A 147 9.09 -0.03 22.91
N THR A 148 9.19 -0.80 21.84
CA THR A 148 8.05 -1.32 21.10
C THR A 148 7.59 -2.64 21.70
N THR A 149 6.34 -2.70 22.15
CA THR A 149 5.73 -3.93 22.67
C THR A 149 5.51 -4.93 21.56
N HIS A 150 4.96 -4.49 20.42
CA HIS A 150 4.61 -5.38 19.31
C HIS A 150 4.62 -4.66 17.95
N PHE A 151 4.93 -5.42 16.89
CA PHE A 151 4.92 -4.95 15.52
C PHE A 151 3.79 -5.62 14.73
N VAL A 152 3.10 -4.83 13.92
CA VAL A 152 2.20 -5.33 12.88
C VAL A 152 2.90 -5.16 11.53
N THR A 153 2.91 -6.20 10.70
CA THR A 153 3.43 -6.12 9.34
C THR A 153 2.33 -6.42 8.33
N VAL A 154 2.30 -5.68 7.24
CA VAL A 154 1.31 -5.88 6.17
C VAL A 154 1.66 -7.07 5.27
N ALA A 155 2.89 -7.59 5.38
CA ALA A 155 3.40 -8.74 4.65
C ALA A 155 4.49 -9.44 5.46
N GLU A 156 4.65 -10.75 5.30
CA GLU A 156 5.71 -11.54 5.95
C GLU A 156 7.11 -11.09 5.51
N ALA A 157 7.21 -10.62 4.24
CA ALA A 157 8.45 -10.04 3.73
C ALA A 157 8.95 -8.88 4.60
N MET A 158 8.06 -8.04 5.14
CA MET A 158 8.43 -6.93 6.03
C MET A 158 8.98 -7.45 7.36
N LYS A 159 8.36 -8.47 7.95
CA LYS A 159 8.87 -9.13 9.16
C LYS A 159 10.27 -9.67 8.93
N ARG A 160 10.48 -10.43 7.84
CA ARG A 160 11.81 -10.98 7.50
C ARG A 160 12.87 -9.89 7.35
N GLN A 161 12.55 -8.79 6.64
CA GLN A 161 13.49 -7.68 6.42
C GLN A 161 13.88 -6.97 7.74
N TYR A 162 12.94 -6.76 8.63
CA TYR A 162 13.20 -6.10 9.92
C TYR A 162 13.99 -7.00 10.87
N LEU A 163 13.63 -8.27 10.96
CA LEU A 163 14.38 -9.25 11.76
C LEU A 163 15.80 -9.45 11.25
N ALA A 164 16.01 -9.50 9.93
CA ALA A 164 17.34 -9.64 9.31
C ALA A 164 18.31 -8.51 9.69
N VAL A 165 17.81 -7.35 10.09
CA VAL A 165 18.62 -6.23 10.55
C VAL A 165 18.55 -6.02 12.07
N GLY A 166 18.07 -7.00 12.83
CA GLY A 166 18.04 -6.99 14.29
C GLY A 166 17.02 -5.99 14.89
N ILE A 167 15.88 -5.81 14.24
CA ILE A 167 14.77 -5.00 14.76
C ILE A 167 13.70 -5.94 15.31
N GLY A 168 13.45 -5.89 16.62
CA GLY A 168 12.50 -6.74 17.33
C GLY A 168 12.91 -8.22 17.42
N ARG A 169 12.01 -9.05 17.95
CA ARG A 169 12.13 -10.51 18.05
C ARG A 169 10.97 -11.18 17.31
N PRO A 170 11.10 -12.43 16.84
CA PRO A 170 10.06 -13.12 16.05
C PRO A 170 8.68 -13.16 16.71
N ASP A 171 8.64 -13.29 18.05
CA ASP A 171 7.43 -13.32 18.87
C ASP A 171 6.70 -11.97 18.96
N GLN A 172 7.41 -10.88 18.68
CA GLN A 172 6.85 -9.52 18.68
C GLN A 172 6.15 -9.14 17.37
N TYR A 173 5.99 -10.04 16.40
CA TYR A 173 5.43 -9.71 15.09
C TYR A 173 4.12 -10.46 14.82
N THR A 174 3.11 -9.72 14.38
CA THR A 174 1.88 -10.28 13.80
C THR A 174 1.71 -9.73 12.40
N LYS A 175 1.50 -10.61 11.41
CA LYS A 175 1.11 -10.20 10.08
C LYS A 175 -0.40 -9.96 10.04
N ILE A 176 -0.81 -8.79 9.56
CA ILE A 176 -2.20 -8.42 9.28
C ILE A 176 -2.23 -7.74 7.92
N PHE A 177 -2.93 -8.32 6.96
CA PHE A 177 -3.03 -7.74 5.63
C PHE A 177 -3.71 -6.37 5.65
N SER A 178 -3.26 -5.49 4.77
CA SER A 178 -3.87 -4.17 4.61
C SER A 178 -5.23 -4.28 3.93
N GLY A 179 -6.29 -4.14 4.69
CA GLY A 179 -7.66 -4.17 4.19
C GLY A 179 -8.04 -2.92 3.38
N PHE A 180 -8.99 -3.09 2.46
CA PHE A 180 -9.60 -2.00 1.70
C PHE A 180 -11.07 -2.29 1.38
N ALA A 181 -11.81 -1.28 0.93
CA ALA A 181 -13.20 -1.44 0.51
C ALA A 181 -13.26 -2.33 -0.74
N LEU A 182 -13.71 -3.57 -0.59
CA LEU A 182 -13.76 -4.56 -1.66
C LEU A 182 -14.91 -4.33 -2.63
N GLU A 183 -16.10 -3.94 -2.13
CA GLU A 183 -17.35 -3.85 -2.88
C GLU A 183 -17.24 -3.10 -4.21
N PRO A 184 -16.58 -1.91 -4.28
CA PRO A 184 -16.45 -1.19 -5.54
C PRO A 184 -15.67 -1.97 -6.62
N PHE A 185 -14.74 -2.84 -6.20
CA PHE A 185 -13.96 -3.67 -7.12
C PHE A 185 -14.71 -4.96 -7.50
N LEU A 186 -15.40 -5.59 -6.55
CA LEU A 186 -16.19 -6.80 -6.79
C LEU A 186 -17.29 -6.57 -7.83
N HIS A 187 -17.87 -5.38 -7.83
CA HIS A 187 -18.93 -4.97 -8.76
C HIS A 187 -18.42 -4.22 -9.98
N SER A 188 -17.10 -4.09 -10.17
CA SER A 188 -16.55 -3.42 -11.34
C SER A 188 -16.73 -4.30 -12.59
N THR A 189 -17.20 -3.68 -13.67
CA THR A 189 -17.49 -4.36 -14.94
C THR A 189 -16.63 -3.82 -16.07
N ASN A 190 -16.62 -4.53 -17.21
CA ASN A 190 -15.99 -4.04 -18.42
C ASN A 190 -16.91 -3.02 -19.12
N ASP A 191 -16.89 -1.78 -18.62
CA ASP A 191 -17.71 -0.67 -19.13
C ASP A 191 -17.19 -0.19 -20.50
N LEU A 192 -17.96 -0.45 -21.55
CA LEU A 192 -17.62 -0.07 -22.93
C LEU A 192 -17.59 1.44 -23.14
N GLN A 193 -18.40 2.21 -22.41
CA GLN A 193 -18.36 3.68 -22.50
C GLN A 193 -17.08 4.23 -21.87
N LEU A 194 -16.66 3.67 -20.74
CA LEU A 194 -15.38 4.02 -20.14
C LEU A 194 -14.22 3.61 -21.05
N ARG A 195 -14.27 2.41 -21.68
CA ARG A 195 -13.25 2.01 -22.67
C ARG A 195 -13.15 3.03 -23.79
N ALA A 196 -14.26 3.42 -24.41
CA ALA A 196 -14.27 4.41 -25.48
C ALA A 196 -13.66 5.77 -25.04
N ARG A 197 -14.03 6.25 -23.84
CA ARG A 197 -13.43 7.48 -23.27
C ARG A 197 -11.92 7.38 -23.04
N LEU A 198 -11.41 6.20 -22.76
CA LEU A 198 -9.99 5.92 -22.61
C LEU A 198 -9.29 5.64 -23.95
N GLY A 199 -9.99 5.66 -25.08
CA GLY A 199 -9.44 5.36 -26.39
C GLY A 199 -9.18 3.86 -26.62
N LEU A 200 -9.91 2.99 -25.92
CA LEU A 200 -9.85 1.54 -26.02
C LEU A 200 -11.01 1.03 -26.90
N ALA A 201 -10.71 0.13 -27.82
CA ALA A 201 -11.71 -0.58 -28.57
C ALA A 201 -12.37 -1.70 -27.73
N PRO A 202 -13.60 -2.15 -28.09
CA PRO A 202 -14.29 -3.21 -27.34
C PRO A 202 -13.50 -4.53 -27.25
N ASP A 203 -12.72 -4.85 -28.28
CA ASP A 203 -11.94 -6.08 -28.42
C ASP A 203 -10.45 -5.95 -28.09
N ASP A 204 -10.01 -4.75 -27.64
CA ASP A 204 -8.65 -4.57 -27.14
C ASP A 204 -8.40 -5.43 -25.90
N ILE A 205 -7.17 -5.91 -25.73
CA ILE A 205 -6.72 -6.61 -24.54
C ILE A 205 -5.94 -5.64 -23.67
N VAL A 206 -6.49 -5.28 -22.53
CA VAL A 206 -5.98 -4.21 -21.68
C VAL A 206 -5.10 -4.76 -20.58
N ILE A 207 -3.79 -4.51 -20.68
CA ILE A 207 -2.81 -4.77 -19.62
C ILE A 207 -2.70 -3.50 -18.78
N GLY A 208 -3.32 -3.52 -17.59
CA GLY A 208 -3.31 -2.39 -16.67
C GLY A 208 -2.07 -2.34 -15.80
N LYS A 209 -1.64 -1.14 -15.44
CA LYS A 209 -0.60 -0.89 -14.42
C LYS A 209 -0.96 0.31 -13.59
N ILE A 210 -1.17 0.11 -12.29
CA ILE A 210 -1.51 1.17 -11.34
C ILE A 210 -0.29 1.47 -10.48
N ALA A 211 0.37 2.58 -10.74
CA ALA A 211 1.57 2.99 -10.00
C ALA A 211 1.91 4.45 -10.24
N ARG A 212 2.61 5.07 -9.29
CA ARG A 212 3.26 6.37 -9.57
C ARG A 212 4.28 6.21 -10.71
N LEU A 213 4.34 7.19 -11.60
CA LEU A 213 5.32 7.23 -12.69
C LEU A 213 6.68 7.68 -12.12
N PHE A 214 7.40 6.73 -11.54
CA PHE A 214 8.58 6.97 -10.72
C PHE A 214 9.57 5.80 -10.83
N LYS A 215 10.84 6.05 -10.50
CA LYS A 215 11.88 5.01 -10.39
C LYS A 215 11.42 3.86 -9.49
N LEU A 216 11.88 2.66 -9.73
CA LEU A 216 11.56 1.42 -9.00
C LEU A 216 10.15 0.86 -9.22
N LYS A 217 9.34 1.45 -10.09
CA LYS A 217 8.00 0.92 -10.41
C LYS A 217 7.96 0.05 -11.67
N GLY A 218 9.11 -0.19 -12.33
CA GLY A 218 9.24 -1.11 -13.47
C GLY A 218 8.48 -0.69 -14.73
N HIS A 219 8.33 0.61 -14.96
CA HIS A 219 7.73 1.13 -16.21
C HIS A 219 8.65 0.90 -17.41
N ASP A 220 9.96 1.01 -17.18
CA ASP A 220 10.97 0.78 -18.23
C ASP A 220 10.96 -0.66 -18.72
N ASP A 221 10.81 -1.62 -17.81
CA ASP A 221 10.77 -3.04 -18.15
C ASP A 221 9.52 -3.38 -18.96
N LEU A 222 8.35 -2.80 -18.58
CA LEU A 222 7.12 -2.96 -19.34
C LEU A 222 7.25 -2.39 -20.76
N LEU A 223 7.79 -1.17 -20.91
CA LEU A 223 8.01 -0.55 -22.22
C LEU A 223 9.07 -1.28 -23.05
N ALA A 224 10.06 -1.93 -22.43
CA ALA A 224 11.07 -2.69 -23.13
C ALA A 224 10.48 -3.93 -23.84
N ILE A 225 9.53 -4.61 -23.23
CA ILE A 225 8.87 -5.81 -23.80
C ILE A 225 7.68 -5.49 -24.69
N ALA A 226 7.09 -4.29 -24.55
CA ALA A 226 5.84 -3.92 -25.22
C ALA A 226 5.89 -4.06 -26.78
N PRO A 227 6.96 -3.67 -27.51
CA PRO A 227 7.01 -3.84 -28.95
C PRO A 227 6.89 -5.31 -29.39
N ALA A 228 7.50 -6.22 -28.65
CA ALA A 228 7.41 -7.66 -28.94
C ALA A 228 6.03 -8.23 -28.65
N LEU A 229 5.40 -7.79 -27.58
CA LEU A 229 4.02 -8.17 -27.23
C LEU A 229 3.02 -7.69 -28.29
N VAL A 230 3.12 -6.42 -28.70
CA VAL A 230 2.23 -5.83 -29.72
C VAL A 230 2.39 -6.55 -31.07
N ARG A 231 3.61 -6.90 -31.50
CA ARG A 231 3.81 -7.69 -32.73
C ARG A 231 3.13 -9.06 -32.69
N LYS A 232 3.13 -9.73 -31.52
CA LYS A 232 2.51 -11.06 -31.33
C LYS A 232 1.01 -10.99 -31.06
N CYS A 233 0.51 -9.89 -30.51
CA CYS A 233 -0.88 -9.65 -30.19
C CYS A 233 -1.22 -8.16 -30.41
N PRO A 234 -1.58 -7.73 -31.65
CA PRO A 234 -1.79 -6.33 -32.01
C PRO A 234 -2.92 -5.63 -31.24
N ARG A 235 -3.85 -6.38 -30.65
CA ARG A 235 -4.93 -5.85 -29.81
C ARG A 235 -4.50 -5.47 -28.39
N VAL A 236 -3.24 -5.73 -27.99
CA VAL A 236 -2.76 -5.38 -26.67
C VAL A 236 -2.65 -3.86 -26.52
N LYS A 237 -3.21 -3.34 -25.43
CA LYS A 237 -3.07 -1.97 -24.95
C LYS A 237 -2.52 -1.98 -23.55
N PHE A 238 -1.68 -1.00 -23.24
CA PHE A 238 -1.10 -0.78 -21.90
C PHE A 238 -1.76 0.44 -21.28
N LEU A 239 -2.54 0.24 -20.22
CA LEU A 239 -3.22 1.31 -19.49
C LEU A 239 -2.43 1.65 -18.23
N LEU A 240 -1.68 2.75 -18.26
CA LEU A 240 -0.83 3.24 -17.17
C LEU A 240 -1.62 4.24 -16.32
N VAL A 241 -2.05 3.80 -15.14
CA VAL A 241 -2.87 4.58 -14.22
C VAL A 241 -2.00 5.18 -13.13
N GLY A 242 -1.95 6.52 -13.10
CA GLY A 242 -1.15 7.28 -12.16
C GLY A 242 -0.32 8.37 -12.82
N ASP A 243 0.36 9.16 -12.01
CA ASP A 243 1.20 10.25 -12.45
C ASP A 243 2.52 10.29 -11.66
N GLY A 244 3.46 11.14 -12.09
CA GLY A 244 4.73 11.30 -11.40
C GLY A 244 5.81 11.94 -12.26
N PRO A 245 7.00 12.19 -11.67
CA PRO A 245 8.07 12.93 -12.33
C PRO A 245 8.62 12.26 -13.61
N TRP A 246 8.33 10.99 -13.84
CA TRP A 246 8.77 10.26 -15.03
C TRP A 246 7.78 10.30 -16.19
N ARG A 247 6.63 10.96 -16.08
CA ARG A 247 5.59 10.97 -17.10
C ARG A 247 6.13 11.36 -18.47
N GLY A 248 6.69 12.54 -18.62
CA GLY A 248 7.20 13.02 -19.92
C GLY A 248 8.30 12.13 -20.51
N ARG A 249 9.17 11.57 -19.65
CA ARG A 249 10.19 10.58 -20.05
C ARG A 249 9.57 9.29 -20.61
N LEU A 250 8.54 8.77 -19.94
CA LEU A 250 7.87 7.54 -20.34
C LEU A 250 7.04 7.72 -21.62
N GLU A 251 6.36 8.86 -21.77
CA GLU A 251 5.64 9.22 -22.99
C GLU A 251 6.61 9.36 -24.19
N SER A 252 7.76 10.01 -23.99
CA SER A 252 8.80 10.12 -25.02
C SER A 252 9.35 8.76 -25.42
N ARG A 253 9.58 7.87 -24.44
CA ARG A 253 10.05 6.50 -24.69
C ARG A 253 8.98 5.67 -25.42
N ALA A 254 7.71 5.80 -25.07
CA ALA A 254 6.62 5.12 -25.78
C ALA A 254 6.60 5.54 -27.27
N ARG A 255 6.72 6.86 -27.56
CA ARG A 255 6.84 7.38 -28.92
C ARG A 255 8.06 6.81 -29.68
N SER A 256 9.23 6.82 -29.06
CA SER A 256 10.44 6.30 -29.72
C SER A 256 10.37 4.80 -30.04
N LEU A 257 9.49 4.08 -29.38
CA LEU A 257 9.22 2.66 -29.62
C LEU A 257 8.03 2.40 -30.55
N GLY A 258 7.38 3.47 -31.10
CA GLY A 258 6.22 3.37 -31.98
C GLY A 258 4.97 2.84 -31.27
N LEU A 259 4.83 3.12 -29.97
CA LEU A 259 3.78 2.58 -29.11
C LEU A 259 2.66 3.60 -28.79
N GLU A 260 2.58 4.75 -29.48
CA GLU A 260 1.61 5.81 -29.17
C GLU A 260 0.15 5.34 -29.19
N LYS A 261 -0.15 4.40 -30.11
CA LYS A 261 -1.48 3.80 -30.23
C LYS A 261 -1.73 2.65 -29.25
N HIS A 262 -0.72 2.25 -28.49
CA HIS A 262 -0.76 1.08 -27.60
C HIS A 262 -0.58 1.43 -26.11
N VAL A 263 -0.05 2.61 -25.78
CA VAL A 263 0.19 3.03 -24.40
C VAL A 263 -0.66 4.23 -24.05
N ILE A 264 -1.50 4.07 -23.06
CA ILE A 264 -2.45 5.08 -22.60
C ILE A 264 -2.05 5.51 -21.18
N PHE A 265 -1.85 6.81 -20.98
CA PHE A 265 -1.54 7.41 -19.67
C PHE A 265 -2.78 8.14 -19.15
N THR A 266 -3.39 7.67 -18.08
CA THR A 266 -4.57 8.34 -17.49
C THR A 266 -4.22 9.60 -16.70
N GLY A 267 -2.98 9.73 -16.23
CA GLY A 267 -2.65 10.69 -15.19
C GLY A 267 -3.15 10.26 -13.82
N LEU A 268 -3.12 11.20 -12.86
CA LEU A 268 -3.65 10.98 -11.53
C LEU A 268 -5.18 10.90 -11.60
N VAL A 269 -5.73 9.85 -11.02
CA VAL A 269 -7.17 9.61 -10.94
C VAL A 269 -7.66 9.67 -9.49
N ALA A 270 -8.90 10.08 -9.26
CA ALA A 270 -9.50 10.03 -7.94
C ALA A 270 -9.62 8.57 -7.46
N PRO A 271 -9.52 8.29 -6.14
CA PRO A 271 -9.66 6.94 -5.60
C PRO A 271 -10.95 6.23 -6.03
N SER A 272 -12.05 6.96 -6.15
CA SER A 272 -13.36 6.45 -6.61
C SER A 272 -13.38 6.04 -8.09
N ALA A 273 -12.45 6.55 -8.90
CA ALA A 273 -12.33 6.19 -10.31
C ALA A 273 -11.47 4.92 -10.52
N VAL A 274 -10.72 4.47 -9.51
CA VAL A 274 -9.84 3.30 -9.63
C VAL A 274 -10.63 2.01 -9.89
N PRO A 275 -11.72 1.68 -9.15
CA PRO A 275 -12.47 0.45 -9.39
C PRO A 275 -13.01 0.31 -10.83
N PRO A 276 -13.74 1.29 -11.40
CA PRO A 276 -14.20 1.17 -12.79
C PRO A 276 -13.05 1.07 -13.80
N ILE A 277 -11.93 1.76 -13.57
CA ILE A 277 -10.74 1.64 -14.43
C ILE A 277 -10.13 0.22 -14.34
N VAL A 278 -10.09 -0.40 -13.16
CA VAL A 278 -9.67 -1.80 -13.02
C VAL A 278 -10.65 -2.73 -13.72
N GLY A 279 -11.94 -2.42 -13.69
CA GLY A 279 -13.00 -3.19 -14.38
C GLY A 279 -12.80 -3.30 -15.88
N VAL A 280 -12.21 -2.30 -16.54
CA VAL A 280 -11.95 -2.35 -18.00
C VAL A 280 -10.62 -3.03 -18.38
N MET A 281 -9.80 -3.43 -17.40
CA MET A 281 -8.58 -4.19 -17.64
C MET A 281 -8.88 -5.67 -17.84
N ASP A 282 -8.07 -6.36 -18.62
CA ASP A 282 -8.10 -7.82 -18.77
C ASP A 282 -7.16 -8.52 -17.77
N LEU A 283 -6.07 -7.87 -17.44
CA LEU A 283 -5.09 -8.29 -16.42
C LEU A 283 -4.33 -7.09 -15.89
N LEU A 284 -3.69 -7.26 -14.73
CA LEU A 284 -2.83 -6.21 -14.16
C LEU A 284 -1.38 -6.68 -14.07
N VAL A 285 -0.45 -5.79 -14.42
CA VAL A 285 1.00 -6.02 -14.26
C VAL A 285 1.56 -5.13 -13.14
N HIS A 286 2.31 -5.73 -12.22
CA HIS A 286 2.94 -5.03 -11.10
C HIS A 286 4.44 -5.33 -11.02
N LEU A 287 5.27 -4.38 -11.46
CA LEU A 287 6.71 -4.53 -11.60
C LEU A 287 7.49 -3.67 -10.60
N SER A 288 6.89 -3.42 -9.43
CA SER A 288 7.57 -2.63 -8.41
C SER A 288 8.68 -3.45 -7.75
N LEU A 289 9.86 -2.86 -7.67
CA LEU A 289 11.01 -3.46 -6.99
C LEU A 289 10.97 -3.26 -5.46
N ARG A 290 9.98 -2.51 -4.97
CA ARG A 290 9.86 -2.20 -3.56
C ARG A 290 8.44 -1.80 -3.18
N GLU A 291 7.87 -2.58 -2.26
CA GLU A 291 6.56 -2.33 -1.63
C GLU A 291 6.56 -2.91 -0.20
N GLY A 292 5.56 -2.55 0.60
CA GLY A 292 5.21 -3.39 1.75
C GLY A 292 4.31 -4.53 1.25
N LEU A 293 3.04 -4.21 1.07
CA LEU A 293 2.06 -5.03 0.35
C LEU A 293 1.51 -4.20 -0.81
N PRO A 294 1.70 -4.62 -2.07
CA PRO A 294 1.27 -3.85 -3.23
C PRO A 294 -0.25 -3.88 -3.41
N ARG A 295 -0.95 -2.79 -3.06
CA ARG A 295 -2.43 -2.72 -3.07
C ARG A 295 -3.06 -2.92 -4.45
N ALA A 296 -2.36 -2.58 -5.52
CA ALA A 296 -2.87 -2.76 -6.89
C ALA A 296 -3.16 -4.25 -7.21
N LEU A 297 -2.39 -5.17 -6.63
CA LEU A 297 -2.61 -6.61 -6.83
C LEU A 297 -3.95 -7.09 -6.26
N PRO A 298 -4.25 -6.94 -4.96
CA PRO A 298 -5.52 -7.39 -4.44
C PRO A 298 -6.71 -6.58 -4.99
N GLN A 299 -6.53 -5.32 -5.41
CA GLN A 299 -7.56 -4.54 -6.09
C GLN A 299 -7.92 -5.13 -7.46
N ALA A 300 -6.92 -5.54 -8.25
CA ALA A 300 -7.16 -6.21 -9.53
C ALA A 300 -7.84 -7.57 -9.33
N LEU A 301 -7.36 -8.36 -8.37
CA LEU A 301 -7.94 -9.66 -8.05
C LEU A 301 -9.37 -9.54 -7.54
N ALA A 302 -9.71 -8.51 -6.75
CA ALA A 302 -11.09 -8.26 -6.33
C ALA A 302 -12.03 -8.02 -7.53
N ALA A 303 -11.52 -7.44 -8.62
CA ALA A 303 -12.23 -7.28 -9.89
C ALA A 303 -12.14 -8.51 -10.80
N ALA A 304 -11.73 -9.66 -10.30
CA ALA A 304 -11.49 -10.89 -11.06
C ALA A 304 -10.49 -10.69 -12.22
N ARG A 305 -9.50 -9.80 -12.06
CA ARG A 305 -8.43 -9.59 -13.05
C ARG A 305 -7.16 -10.29 -12.56
N PRO A 306 -6.63 -11.29 -13.31
CA PRO A 306 -5.40 -11.97 -12.93
C PRO A 306 -4.22 -11.01 -12.98
N VAL A 307 -3.16 -11.35 -12.25
CA VAL A 307 -2.02 -10.46 -12.09
C VAL A 307 -0.72 -11.11 -12.58
N VAL A 308 0.20 -10.29 -13.08
CA VAL A 308 1.61 -10.67 -13.28
C VAL A 308 2.45 -9.72 -12.42
N ALA A 309 3.28 -10.25 -11.55
CA ALA A 309 4.04 -9.43 -10.64
C ALA A 309 5.51 -9.84 -10.58
N TYR A 310 6.39 -8.87 -10.32
CA TYR A 310 7.73 -9.21 -9.87
C TYR A 310 7.66 -9.87 -8.48
N ASP A 311 8.43 -10.95 -8.30
CA ASP A 311 8.63 -11.59 -7.00
C ASP A 311 9.54 -10.71 -6.13
N ALA A 312 8.95 -9.67 -5.58
CA ALA A 312 9.61 -8.67 -4.76
C ALA A 312 8.74 -8.30 -3.56
N ASP A 313 9.36 -8.20 -2.40
CA ASP A 313 8.71 -7.87 -1.13
C ASP A 313 7.44 -8.71 -0.86
N GLY A 314 6.30 -8.09 -0.58
CA GLY A 314 5.02 -8.78 -0.30
C GLY A 314 4.20 -9.15 -1.54
N ALA A 315 4.73 -9.02 -2.76
CA ALA A 315 3.98 -9.32 -3.98
C ALA A 315 3.58 -10.80 -4.08
N ASN A 316 4.48 -11.71 -3.66
CA ASN A 316 4.24 -13.16 -3.67
C ASN A 316 3.22 -13.64 -2.61
N GLU A 317 2.79 -12.77 -1.71
CA GLU A 317 1.72 -13.07 -0.76
C GLU A 317 0.33 -12.78 -1.32
N VAL A 318 0.26 -12.17 -2.49
CA VAL A 318 -0.99 -11.82 -3.22
C VAL A 318 -1.02 -12.47 -4.60
N CYS A 319 0.07 -12.37 -5.37
CA CYS A 319 0.25 -13.06 -6.63
C CYS A 319 0.73 -14.47 -6.35
N LEU A 320 -0.21 -15.42 -6.26
CA LEU A 320 0.09 -16.84 -6.06
C LEU A 320 0.30 -17.50 -7.43
N GLU A 321 1.49 -18.11 -7.60
CA GLU A 321 1.90 -18.69 -8.89
C GLU A 321 0.91 -19.74 -9.38
N ASN A 322 0.41 -19.59 -10.61
CA ASN A 322 -0.62 -20.41 -11.27
C ASN A 322 -2.01 -20.46 -10.57
N GLU A 323 -2.21 -19.68 -9.50
CA GLU A 323 -3.50 -19.63 -8.78
C GLU A 323 -4.21 -18.29 -8.99
N THR A 324 -3.53 -17.16 -8.74
CA THR A 324 -4.09 -15.82 -8.92
C THR A 324 -3.39 -15.05 -10.05
N GLY A 325 -2.28 -15.57 -10.54
CA GLY A 325 -1.47 -14.96 -11.58
C GLY A 325 -0.11 -15.64 -11.74
N PHE A 326 0.88 -14.86 -12.15
CA PHE A 326 2.24 -15.33 -12.37
C PHE A 326 3.27 -14.41 -11.70
N LEU A 327 4.25 -15.04 -11.04
CA LEU A 327 5.43 -14.36 -10.53
C LEU A 327 6.56 -14.40 -11.55
N VAL A 328 7.35 -13.33 -11.60
CA VAL A 328 8.51 -13.20 -12.47
C VAL A 328 9.66 -12.63 -11.65
N ALA A 329 10.85 -13.13 -11.83
CA ALA A 329 12.03 -12.56 -11.18
C ALA A 329 12.25 -11.10 -11.66
N PRO A 330 12.59 -10.15 -10.77
CA PRO A 330 12.91 -8.79 -11.19
C PRO A 330 14.00 -8.76 -12.27
N GLY A 331 13.70 -8.10 -13.40
CA GLY A 331 14.60 -8.00 -14.54
C GLY A 331 14.53 -9.17 -15.54
N ASP A 332 13.78 -10.23 -15.26
CA ASP A 332 13.53 -11.29 -16.24
C ASP A 332 12.49 -10.83 -17.28
N LEU A 333 12.95 -10.08 -18.27
CA LEU A 333 12.11 -9.55 -19.34
C LEU A 333 11.55 -10.64 -20.27
N PRO A 334 12.30 -11.70 -20.63
CA PRO A 334 11.75 -12.82 -21.39
C PRO A 334 10.59 -13.51 -20.67
N GLY A 335 10.76 -13.87 -19.40
CA GLY A 335 9.72 -14.49 -18.59
C GLY A 335 8.51 -13.58 -18.41
N LEU A 336 8.72 -12.27 -18.18
CA LEU A 336 7.64 -11.29 -18.13
C LEU A 336 6.83 -11.23 -19.43
N SER A 337 7.53 -11.20 -20.58
CA SER A 337 6.88 -11.18 -21.89
C SER A 337 6.08 -12.45 -22.15
N GLU A 338 6.61 -13.62 -21.81
CA GLU A 338 5.93 -14.91 -21.94
C GLU A 338 4.64 -14.96 -21.13
N ARG A 339 4.71 -14.61 -19.83
CA ARG A 339 3.56 -14.65 -18.91
C ARG A 339 2.45 -13.68 -19.33
N LEU A 340 2.81 -12.46 -19.75
CA LEU A 340 1.84 -11.48 -20.24
C LEU A 340 1.20 -11.94 -21.56
N LEU A 341 1.99 -12.47 -22.50
CA LEU A 341 1.47 -12.99 -23.77
C LEU A 341 0.52 -14.16 -23.54
N ARG A 342 0.87 -15.09 -22.68
CA ARG A 342 0.01 -16.22 -22.31
C ARG A 342 -1.35 -15.77 -21.81
N LEU A 343 -1.37 -14.79 -20.87
CA LEU A 343 -2.64 -14.22 -20.40
C LEU A 343 -3.36 -13.41 -21.49
N ALA A 344 -2.66 -12.70 -22.35
CA ALA A 344 -3.29 -11.97 -23.45
C ALA A 344 -4.01 -12.90 -24.43
N GLN A 345 -3.46 -14.07 -24.72
CA GLN A 345 -3.97 -15.00 -25.72
C GLN A 345 -4.99 -16.02 -25.18
N ASP A 346 -5.03 -16.24 -23.86
CA ASP A 346 -5.89 -17.25 -23.23
C ASP A 346 -6.95 -16.62 -22.31
N PRO A 347 -8.16 -16.32 -22.83
CA PRO A 347 -9.25 -15.76 -22.03
C PRO A 347 -9.75 -16.73 -20.95
N ALA A 348 -9.72 -18.04 -21.19
CA ALA A 348 -10.16 -19.03 -20.19
C ALA A 348 -9.20 -19.06 -18.99
N LEU A 349 -7.90 -18.97 -19.25
CA LEU A 349 -6.88 -18.84 -18.21
C LEU A 349 -7.06 -17.54 -17.40
N ARG A 350 -7.28 -16.38 -18.08
CA ARG A 350 -7.60 -15.12 -17.40
C ARG A 350 -8.78 -15.26 -16.45
N GLN A 351 -9.88 -15.83 -16.95
CA GLN A 351 -11.09 -16.02 -16.16
C GLN A 351 -10.84 -16.92 -14.95
N ARG A 352 -10.20 -18.06 -15.14
CA ARG A 352 -9.90 -19.02 -14.06
C ARG A 352 -9.05 -18.42 -12.95
N LEU A 353 -7.92 -17.76 -13.31
CA LEU A 353 -7.02 -17.14 -12.35
C LEU A 353 -7.67 -15.92 -11.68
N GLY A 354 -8.43 -15.13 -12.44
CA GLY A 354 -9.17 -13.99 -11.92
C GLY A 354 -10.19 -14.38 -10.85
N TYR A 355 -11.03 -15.39 -11.11
CA TYR A 355 -12.02 -15.86 -10.12
C TYR A 355 -11.38 -16.48 -8.87
N ARG A 356 -10.30 -17.25 -9.02
CA ARG A 356 -9.54 -17.74 -7.87
C ARG A 356 -8.99 -16.58 -7.03
N GLY A 357 -8.42 -15.58 -7.71
CA GLY A 357 -7.90 -14.38 -7.06
C GLY A 357 -8.98 -13.58 -6.35
N GLN A 358 -10.17 -13.44 -6.95
CA GLN A 358 -11.29 -12.74 -6.33
C GLN A 358 -11.71 -13.41 -5.02
N ARG A 359 -11.88 -14.72 -4.99
CA ARG A 359 -12.21 -15.48 -3.77
C ARG A 359 -11.13 -15.33 -2.71
N PHE A 360 -9.85 -15.48 -3.09
CA PHE A 360 -8.72 -15.29 -2.17
C PHE A 360 -8.72 -13.91 -1.50
N VAL A 361 -9.03 -12.86 -2.27
CA VAL A 361 -9.05 -11.48 -1.76
C VAL A 361 -10.28 -11.22 -0.89
N GLN A 362 -11.46 -11.74 -1.26
CA GLN A 362 -12.67 -11.61 -0.45
C GLN A 362 -12.50 -12.19 0.96
N GLU A 363 -11.79 -13.31 1.09
CA GLU A 363 -11.56 -13.98 2.36
C GLU A 363 -10.55 -13.26 3.28
N ARG A 364 -9.68 -12.38 2.73
CA ARG A 364 -8.49 -11.91 3.47
C ARG A 364 -8.25 -10.42 3.49
N PHE A 365 -8.79 -9.66 2.51
CA PHE A 365 -8.41 -8.26 2.30
C PHE A 365 -9.55 -7.26 2.57
N GLY A 366 -10.66 -7.71 3.15
CA GLY A 366 -11.73 -6.83 3.60
C GLY A 366 -11.28 -5.94 4.76
N VAL A 367 -11.77 -4.70 4.79
CA VAL A 367 -11.51 -3.79 5.94
C VAL A 367 -11.93 -4.42 7.24
N GLN A 368 -13.09 -5.09 7.28
CA GLN A 368 -13.61 -5.70 8.50
C GLN A 368 -12.66 -6.80 9.02
N HIS A 369 -12.12 -7.63 8.13
CA HIS A 369 -11.16 -8.66 8.51
C HIS A 369 -9.89 -8.07 9.17
N MET A 370 -9.32 -7.05 8.55
CA MET A 370 -8.19 -6.32 9.12
C MET A 370 -8.51 -5.70 10.49
N VAL A 371 -9.69 -5.12 10.63
CA VAL A 371 -10.14 -4.48 11.88
C VAL A 371 -10.34 -5.53 12.98
N ASP A 372 -10.91 -6.69 12.64
CA ASP A 372 -11.11 -7.80 13.58
C ASP A 372 -9.77 -8.35 14.06
N ASP A 373 -8.81 -8.57 13.15
CA ASP A 373 -7.47 -9.02 13.50
C ASP A 373 -6.74 -8.03 14.43
N LEU A 374 -6.83 -6.73 14.14
CA LEU A 374 -6.27 -5.67 15.00
C LEU A 374 -6.95 -5.65 16.37
N TYR A 375 -8.27 -5.77 16.41
CA TYR A 375 -9.04 -5.79 17.65
C TYR A 375 -8.63 -6.98 18.52
N GLN A 376 -8.55 -8.18 17.95
CA GLN A 376 -8.08 -9.38 18.67
C GLN A 376 -6.64 -9.23 19.18
N LEU A 377 -5.78 -8.61 18.38
CA LEU A 377 -4.42 -8.30 18.80
C LEU A 377 -4.41 -7.34 20.01
N TYR A 378 -5.23 -6.29 19.99
CA TYR A 378 -5.30 -5.32 21.09
C TYR A 378 -5.82 -5.95 22.37
N LEU A 379 -6.86 -6.80 22.29
CA LEU A 379 -7.37 -7.54 23.46
C LEU A 379 -6.31 -8.48 24.04
N ARG A 380 -5.57 -9.17 23.20
CA ARG A 380 -4.50 -10.08 23.63
C ARG A 380 -3.38 -9.35 24.35
N LEU A 381 -2.98 -8.18 23.86
CA LEU A 381 -1.89 -7.38 24.45
C LEU A 381 -2.32 -6.60 25.69
N GLY A 382 -3.58 -6.16 25.74
CA GLY A 382 -4.14 -5.41 26.85
C GLY A 382 -4.59 -6.23 28.06
N GLY A 383 -4.50 -7.55 27.98
CA GLY A 383 -5.22 -8.44 28.89
C GLY A 383 -6.74 -8.44 28.55
N ARG A 384 -7.44 -9.56 28.70
CA ARG A 384 -8.90 -9.56 28.53
C ARG A 384 -9.52 -8.53 29.48
N PRO A 385 -10.48 -7.70 29.02
CA PRO A 385 -11.30 -6.99 29.99
C PRO A 385 -11.97 -8.05 30.89
N SER A 386 -11.73 -7.91 32.19
CA SER A 386 -12.40 -8.67 33.24
C SER A 386 -13.92 -8.47 33.17
#